data_2f73f1054b9d193a518354d5f444d31c
#
_entry.id   2f73f1054b9d193a518354d5f444d31c
#
_cell.length_a   1.000
_cell.length_b   1.000
_cell.length_c   1.000
_cell.angle_alpha   90.00
_cell.angle_beta   90.00
_cell.angle_gamma   90.00
#
_symmetry.space_group_name_H-M   'P 1'
#
loop_
_entity.id
_entity.type
_entity.pdbx_description
1 polymer ?
#
loop_
_entity_poly.entity_id
_entity_poly.type
_entity_poly.pdbx_seq_one_letter_code
_entity_poly.pdbx_strand_id
1 'polypeptide(L)'
;MRKSSRMLAAAAALALAAPASADTVCEWMELAGRLGAAAQASPTPQTADQVRATTRTALAIFEAVNSIDRRYQSYLNLPAGDSAASQDAAAATAAYQVLLHHYPAQRSQLEESYALAMAGIADARAREAGRAIGEAAAAAANQAGGVDPALPQTPYRPRTRPGEWIGASLPSLEPYWGALRPWVVQSPDALRPPPPVALTSQRWARDYEEVRRLGGRTSTERTPHQTLVARYRQAFDTMPSMRLIADAPGRTPVQNARMFAVYQMAFDDAAQAMVVAKLQYNFWRPITAIRNGDADGNDATQPDPNWVPLLPTPNFSEYPCGHCTVAAAIAEVMTAEVGNRPRGGVRIMSLAIPNSVVQAFPRWDAWAQEVSDSRIYGGVHYRFSNEAGEQIGRRAARMVLDRALQPLPRRRGSR
;
A
#
# COMPACT_ATOMS: atom_id res chain seq x y z
N MET A 1 -56.42 32.57 48.23
CA MET A 1 -55.36 31.56 48.30
C MET A 1 -54.75 31.40 46.86
N ARG A 2 -53.63 32.05 46.58
CA ARG A 2 -52.93 31.99 45.28
C ARG A 2 -51.75 31.04 45.43
N LYS A 3 -51.78 29.93 44.69
CA LYS A 3 -50.64 29.00 44.59
C LYS A 3 -49.67 29.45 43.46
N SER A 4 -48.50 29.85 43.88
CA SER A 4 -47.41 30.19 42.96
C SER A 4 -46.69 28.91 42.52
N SER A 5 -46.77 28.58 41.25
CA SER A 5 -45.98 27.53 40.65
C SER A 5 -44.60 28.10 40.20
N ARG A 6 -43.53 27.63 40.83
CA ARG A 6 -42.17 27.93 40.42
C ARG A 6 -41.79 26.91 39.33
N MET A 7 -41.62 27.38 38.08
CA MET A 7 -40.95 26.63 37.02
C MET A 7 -39.45 26.70 37.25
N LEU A 8 -38.82 25.55 37.48
CA LEU A 8 -37.37 25.37 37.34
C LEU A 8 -37.04 25.22 35.87
N ALA A 9 -36.34 26.18 35.30
CA ALA A 9 -35.70 26.03 33.98
C ALA A 9 -34.39 25.28 34.15
N ALA A 10 -34.34 24.05 33.67
CA ALA A 10 -33.09 23.29 33.53
C ALA A 10 -32.37 23.76 32.25
N ALA A 11 -31.28 24.51 32.40
CA ALA A 11 -30.40 24.85 31.32
C ALA A 11 -29.50 23.59 30.99
N ALA A 12 -29.84 22.90 29.93
CA ALA A 12 -28.94 21.86 29.37
C ALA A 12 -27.76 22.56 28.67
N ALA A 13 -26.60 22.51 29.31
CA ALA A 13 -25.36 22.90 28.66
C ALA A 13 -25.04 21.87 27.55
N LEU A 14 -25.28 22.23 26.28
CA LEU A 14 -24.70 21.54 25.16
C LEU A 14 -23.19 21.80 25.22
N ALA A 15 -22.43 20.79 25.66
CA ALA A 15 -21.00 20.74 25.42
C ALA A 15 -20.82 20.63 23.89
N LEU A 16 -20.47 21.74 23.26
CA LEU A 16 -19.92 21.73 21.88
C LEU A 16 -18.66 20.88 21.94
N ALA A 17 -18.74 19.64 21.47
CA ALA A 17 -17.57 18.85 21.17
C ALA A 17 -16.76 19.67 20.17
N ALA A 18 -15.56 20.08 20.55
CA ALA A 18 -14.60 20.62 19.59
C ALA A 18 -14.50 19.64 18.42
N PRO A 19 -14.40 20.11 17.16
CA PRO A 19 -14.17 19.21 16.06
C PRO A 19 -12.96 18.37 16.42
N ALA A 20 -13.10 17.04 16.34
CA ALA A 20 -11.99 16.14 16.55
C ALA A 20 -10.85 16.61 15.63
N SER A 21 -9.75 17.05 16.23
CA SER A 21 -8.53 17.34 15.46
C SER A 21 -8.23 16.10 14.63
N ALA A 22 -8.06 16.26 13.33
CA ALA A 22 -7.68 15.16 12.47
C ALA A 22 -6.36 14.54 13.02
N ASP A 23 -6.27 13.22 12.99
CA ASP A 23 -5.10 12.50 13.52
C ASP A 23 -3.84 12.89 12.73
N THR A 24 -2.85 13.48 13.39
CA THR A 24 -1.60 13.98 12.78
C THR A 24 -0.87 12.89 12.00
N VAL A 25 -0.89 11.64 12.48
CA VAL A 25 -0.29 10.50 11.79
C VAL A 25 -0.97 10.29 10.43
N CYS A 26 -2.30 10.31 10.42
CA CYS A 26 -3.11 10.10 9.22
C CYS A 26 -2.89 11.23 8.18
N GLU A 27 -2.80 12.49 8.62
CA GLU A 27 -2.56 13.64 7.74
C GLU A 27 -1.22 13.54 7.02
N TRP A 28 -0.15 13.24 7.77
CA TRP A 28 1.18 13.10 7.19
C TRP A 28 1.31 11.87 6.30
N MET A 29 0.66 10.77 6.62
CA MET A 29 0.63 9.59 5.76
C MET A 29 -0.14 9.83 4.46
N GLU A 30 -1.22 10.61 4.50
CA GLU A 30 -1.93 11.03 3.28
C GLU A 30 -1.05 11.94 2.41
N LEU A 31 -0.33 12.88 3.00
CA LEU A 31 0.62 13.72 2.28
C LEU A 31 1.72 12.87 1.62
N ALA A 32 2.31 11.92 2.38
CA ALA A 32 3.31 11.00 1.85
C ALA A 32 2.78 10.18 0.66
N GLY A 33 1.55 9.68 0.74
CA GLY A 33 0.89 8.94 -0.34
C GLY A 33 0.68 9.80 -1.59
N ARG A 34 0.25 11.06 -1.44
CA ARG A 34 0.10 12.00 -2.56
C ARG A 34 1.42 12.31 -3.26
N LEU A 35 2.49 12.56 -2.48
CA LEU A 35 3.82 12.82 -3.04
C LEU A 35 4.37 11.60 -3.76
N GLY A 36 4.21 10.41 -3.18
CA GLY A 36 4.60 9.14 -3.83
C GLY A 36 3.86 8.90 -5.15
N ALA A 37 2.54 9.12 -5.18
CA ALA A 37 1.74 8.97 -6.39
C ALA A 37 2.14 9.98 -7.49
N ALA A 38 2.39 11.23 -7.12
CA ALA A 38 2.87 12.26 -8.05
C ALA A 38 4.25 11.91 -8.64
N ALA A 39 5.16 11.39 -7.82
CA ALA A 39 6.47 10.93 -8.26
C ALA A 39 6.37 9.74 -9.23
N GLN A 40 5.44 8.80 -9.00
CA GLN A 40 5.20 7.66 -9.91
C GLN A 40 4.66 8.08 -11.28
N ALA A 41 3.94 9.19 -11.36
CA ALA A 41 3.45 9.76 -12.62
C ALA A 41 4.53 10.52 -13.41
N SER A 42 5.69 10.76 -12.81
CA SER A 42 6.81 11.48 -13.46
C SER A 42 7.47 10.62 -14.55
N PRO A 43 7.85 11.20 -15.69
CA PRO A 43 8.63 10.50 -16.70
C PRO A 43 10.09 10.22 -16.27
N THR A 44 10.54 10.83 -15.19
CA THR A 44 11.89 10.62 -14.64
C THR A 44 11.94 9.30 -13.86
N PRO A 45 12.96 8.45 -14.07
CA PRO A 45 13.13 7.23 -13.30
C PRO A 45 13.21 7.55 -11.79
N GLN A 46 12.49 6.79 -10.99
CA GLN A 46 12.57 6.89 -9.54
C GLN A 46 13.78 6.15 -9.01
N THR A 47 14.43 6.74 -8.01
CA THR A 47 15.45 6.01 -7.26
C THR A 47 14.80 4.99 -6.31
N ALA A 48 15.54 3.96 -5.93
CA ALA A 48 15.07 3.01 -4.92
C ALA A 48 14.67 3.70 -3.60
N ASP A 49 15.34 4.79 -3.26
CA ASP A 49 15.03 5.60 -2.09
C ASP A 49 13.66 6.28 -2.19
N GLN A 50 13.32 6.83 -3.35
CA GLN A 50 11.99 7.43 -3.58
C GLN A 50 10.87 6.39 -3.51
N VAL A 51 11.07 5.20 -4.04
CA VAL A 51 10.09 4.11 -3.95
C VAL A 51 9.76 3.76 -2.49
N ARG A 52 10.74 3.88 -1.60
CA ARG A 52 10.60 3.56 -0.17
C ARG A 52 10.26 4.74 0.73
N ALA A 53 10.15 5.94 0.19
CA ALA A 53 9.90 7.14 0.99
C ALA A 53 8.65 7.03 1.87
N THR A 54 7.55 6.45 1.36
CA THR A 54 6.31 6.29 2.13
C THR A 54 6.47 5.29 3.29
N THR A 55 7.19 4.18 3.06
CA THR A 55 7.47 3.20 4.13
C THR A 55 8.39 3.79 5.20
N ARG A 56 9.43 4.52 4.80
CA ARG A 56 10.32 5.23 5.74
C ARG A 56 9.55 6.28 6.54
N THR A 57 8.64 7.02 5.90
CA THR A 57 7.80 8.00 6.59
C THR A 57 6.91 7.33 7.65
N ALA A 58 6.23 6.25 7.30
CA ALA A 58 5.40 5.51 8.24
C ALA A 58 6.21 4.95 9.43
N LEU A 59 7.40 4.42 9.14
CA LEU A 59 8.28 3.87 10.15
C LEU A 59 8.86 4.95 11.06
N ALA A 60 9.27 6.10 10.50
CA ALA A 60 9.75 7.24 11.28
C ALA A 60 8.67 7.79 12.21
N ILE A 61 7.44 7.96 11.72
CA ILE A 61 6.29 8.37 12.54
C ILE A 61 6.07 7.36 13.67
N PHE A 62 6.04 6.07 13.35
CA PHE A 62 5.85 5.02 14.35
C PHE A 62 6.93 5.06 15.43
N GLU A 63 8.19 5.11 15.06
CA GLU A 63 9.29 5.15 16.01
C GLU A 63 9.25 6.37 16.91
N ALA A 64 8.95 7.55 16.34
CA ALA A 64 8.83 8.78 17.09
C ALA A 64 7.70 8.71 18.12
N VAL A 65 6.51 8.32 17.71
CA VAL A 65 5.34 8.24 18.60
C VAL A 65 5.49 7.09 19.62
N ASN A 66 5.99 5.92 19.19
CA ASN A 66 6.19 4.77 20.08
C ASN A 66 7.32 5.00 21.11
N SER A 67 8.28 5.87 20.85
CA SER A 67 9.29 6.21 21.86
C SER A 67 8.70 7.01 23.02
N ILE A 68 7.64 7.80 22.80
CA ILE A 68 6.91 8.58 23.81
C ILE A 68 5.87 7.72 24.55
N ASP A 69 4.99 7.01 23.80
CA ASP A 69 4.00 6.06 24.33
C ASP A 69 4.41 4.63 23.96
N ARG A 70 5.33 4.05 24.73
CA ARG A 70 6.01 2.80 24.40
C ARG A 70 5.14 1.58 24.63
N ARG A 71 4.41 1.18 23.57
CA ARG A 71 3.52 0.02 23.58
C ARG A 71 4.02 -1.15 22.75
N TYR A 72 4.94 -0.88 21.81
CA TYR A 72 5.41 -1.87 20.85
C TYR A 72 6.93 -1.94 20.81
N GLN A 73 7.44 -3.04 20.27
CA GLN A 73 8.87 -3.18 19.98
C GLN A 73 9.28 -2.15 18.93
N SER A 74 10.38 -1.46 19.18
CA SER A 74 11.01 -0.58 18.21
C SER A 74 11.68 -1.41 17.12
N TYR A 75 11.51 -1.04 15.87
CA TYR A 75 12.18 -1.65 14.73
C TYR A 75 13.58 -1.02 14.49
N LEU A 76 13.68 0.29 14.68
CA LEU A 76 14.93 1.06 14.49
C LEU A 76 15.76 1.17 15.77
N ASN A 77 15.35 0.47 16.84
CA ASN A 77 16.03 0.47 18.15
C ASN A 77 16.14 1.86 18.80
N LEU A 78 15.17 2.75 18.56
CA LEU A 78 15.14 4.02 19.25
C LEU A 78 14.91 3.83 20.75
N PRO A 79 15.62 4.60 21.60
CA PRO A 79 15.39 4.57 23.04
C PRO A 79 14.00 5.11 23.42
N ALA A 80 13.57 4.88 24.64
CA ALA A 80 12.41 5.55 25.20
C ALA A 80 12.69 7.06 25.29
N GLY A 81 11.74 7.86 24.82
CA GLY A 81 11.76 9.31 24.89
C GLY A 81 11.10 9.86 26.15
N ASP A 82 11.05 11.18 26.27
CA ASP A 82 10.32 11.86 27.33
C ASP A 82 8.80 11.64 27.13
N SER A 83 8.15 11.05 28.12
CA SER A 83 6.69 10.80 28.06
C SER A 83 5.85 12.08 28.10
N ALA A 84 6.44 13.22 28.45
CA ALA A 84 5.80 14.53 28.39
C ALA A 84 5.94 15.22 27.01
N ALA A 85 6.72 14.64 26.09
CA ALA A 85 6.88 15.17 24.74
C ALA A 85 5.58 15.07 23.92
N SER A 86 5.34 16.03 23.03
CA SER A 86 4.19 16.01 22.13
C SER A 86 4.35 14.92 21.06
N GLN A 87 3.41 13.96 21.03
CA GLN A 87 3.36 12.93 19.99
C GLN A 87 3.08 13.54 18.62
N ASP A 88 2.26 14.60 18.54
CA ASP A 88 1.98 15.29 17.27
C ASP A 88 3.22 15.99 16.73
N ALA A 89 4.00 16.68 17.60
CA ALA A 89 5.25 17.29 17.18
C ALA A 89 6.26 16.24 16.70
N ALA A 90 6.35 15.12 17.39
CA ALA A 90 7.24 14.03 17.02
C ALA A 90 6.85 13.39 15.68
N ALA A 91 5.55 13.10 15.48
CA ALA A 91 5.02 12.56 14.24
C ALA A 91 5.23 13.51 13.05
N ALA A 92 4.84 14.79 13.23
CA ALA A 92 4.98 15.81 12.19
C ALA A 92 6.45 16.04 11.80
N THR A 93 7.36 16.11 12.78
CA THR A 93 8.79 16.31 12.52
C THR A 93 9.40 15.10 11.82
N ALA A 94 9.09 13.88 12.28
CA ALA A 94 9.57 12.66 11.66
C ALA A 94 9.16 12.58 10.19
N ALA A 95 7.87 12.80 9.89
CA ALA A 95 7.35 12.80 8.53
C ALA A 95 7.98 13.89 7.67
N TYR A 96 7.99 15.13 8.17
CA TYR A 96 8.56 16.27 7.46
C TYR A 96 10.01 16.02 7.03
N GLN A 97 10.86 15.57 7.94
CA GLN A 97 12.29 15.35 7.67
C GLN A 97 12.50 14.21 6.64
N VAL A 98 11.76 13.11 6.73
CA VAL A 98 11.85 12.02 5.74
C VAL A 98 11.36 12.51 4.37
N LEU A 99 10.20 13.16 4.31
CA LEU A 99 9.63 13.61 3.05
C LEU A 99 10.50 14.70 2.39
N LEU A 100 11.07 15.60 3.17
CA LEU A 100 11.99 16.63 2.65
C LEU A 100 13.27 16.02 2.06
N HIS A 101 13.78 14.95 2.69
CA HIS A 101 14.94 14.20 2.17
C HIS A 101 14.66 13.58 0.79
N HIS A 102 13.48 12.97 0.64
CA HIS A 102 13.13 12.25 -0.60
C HIS A 102 12.50 13.14 -1.68
N TYR A 103 11.83 14.20 -1.29
CA TYR A 103 11.10 15.12 -2.17
C TYR A 103 11.54 16.59 -1.97
N PRO A 104 12.82 16.91 -2.18
CA PRO A 104 13.33 18.28 -1.93
C PRO A 104 12.68 19.35 -2.84
N ALA A 105 12.14 18.96 -3.98
CA ALA A 105 11.42 19.88 -4.88
C ALA A 105 10.07 20.35 -4.29
N GLN A 106 9.51 19.63 -3.32
CA GLN A 106 8.26 19.98 -2.62
C GLN A 106 8.50 20.71 -1.30
N ARG A 107 9.69 21.27 -1.09
CA ARG A 107 10.10 21.95 0.15
C ARG A 107 9.07 22.95 0.66
N SER A 108 8.61 23.88 -0.16
CA SER A 108 7.67 24.92 0.28
C SER A 108 6.36 24.35 0.82
N GLN A 109 5.80 23.35 0.14
CA GLN A 109 4.57 22.65 0.60
C GLN A 109 4.81 21.92 1.93
N LEU A 110 5.96 21.27 2.06
CA LEU A 110 6.33 20.53 3.28
C LEU A 110 6.55 21.46 4.46
N GLU A 111 7.24 22.60 4.25
CA GLU A 111 7.47 23.62 5.27
C GLU A 111 6.16 24.26 5.75
N GLU A 112 5.24 24.57 4.85
CA GLU A 112 3.91 25.09 5.19
C GLU A 112 3.11 24.10 6.03
N SER A 113 3.04 22.83 5.60
CA SER A 113 2.35 21.77 6.34
C SER A 113 2.96 21.57 7.73
N TYR A 114 4.29 21.61 7.82
CA TYR A 114 5.01 21.46 9.09
C TYR A 114 4.77 22.64 10.03
N ALA A 115 4.83 23.87 9.52
CA ALA A 115 4.58 25.07 10.32
C ALA A 115 3.16 25.08 10.89
N LEU A 116 2.16 24.67 10.09
CA LEU A 116 0.77 24.54 10.54
C LEU A 116 0.63 23.50 11.67
N ALA A 117 1.23 22.31 11.50
CA ALA A 117 1.18 21.27 12.51
C ALA A 117 1.82 21.73 13.83
N MET A 118 2.98 22.36 13.77
CA MET A 118 3.71 22.83 14.96
C MET A 118 3.01 24.00 15.65
N ALA A 119 2.34 24.89 14.93
CA ALA A 119 1.61 26.03 15.48
C ALA A 119 0.39 25.58 16.31
N GLY A 120 -0.20 24.43 16.00
CA GLY A 120 -1.32 23.83 16.77
C GLY A 120 -0.93 23.35 18.17
N ILE A 121 0.37 23.24 18.49
CA ILE A 121 0.86 22.67 19.75
C ILE A 121 1.24 23.78 20.72
N ALA A 122 0.40 24.03 21.72
CA ALA A 122 0.53 25.16 22.64
C ALA A 122 1.72 25.04 23.62
N ASP A 123 1.98 23.81 24.13
CA ASP A 123 3.09 23.58 25.07
C ASP A 123 4.44 23.58 24.32
N ALA A 124 5.17 24.68 24.48
CA ALA A 124 6.46 24.88 23.81
C ALA A 124 7.52 23.85 24.23
N ARG A 125 7.51 23.40 25.50
CA ARG A 125 8.46 22.41 26.01
C ARG A 125 8.15 21.02 25.44
N ALA A 126 6.88 20.62 25.47
CA ALA A 126 6.43 19.35 24.91
C ALA A 126 6.67 19.32 23.39
N ARG A 127 6.41 20.45 22.70
CA ARG A 127 6.66 20.61 21.25
C ARG A 127 8.14 20.43 20.90
N GLU A 128 9.05 21.10 21.64
CA GLU A 128 10.49 21.00 21.38
C GLU A 128 11.05 19.61 21.68
N ALA A 129 10.61 18.97 22.78
CA ALA A 129 10.96 17.59 23.08
C ALA A 129 10.47 16.61 21.99
N GLY A 130 9.24 16.81 21.51
CA GLY A 130 8.68 16.04 20.38
C GLY A 130 9.48 16.23 19.08
N ARG A 131 9.87 17.48 18.78
CA ARG A 131 10.71 17.80 17.62
C ARG A 131 12.03 17.02 17.65
N ALA A 132 12.75 17.04 18.75
CA ALA A 132 14.02 16.34 18.88
C ALA A 132 13.88 14.82 18.69
N ILE A 133 12.79 14.21 19.22
CA ILE A 133 12.47 12.79 19.03
C ILE A 133 12.17 12.52 17.54
N GLY A 134 11.37 13.35 16.89
CA GLY A 134 11.04 13.21 15.47
C GLY A 134 12.26 13.28 14.55
N GLU A 135 13.21 14.18 14.83
CA GLU A 135 14.48 14.30 14.09
C GLU A 135 15.31 13.01 14.21
N ALA A 136 15.43 12.46 15.41
CA ALA A 136 16.16 11.23 15.64
C ALA A 136 15.51 10.03 14.90
N ALA A 137 14.18 9.95 14.93
CA ALA A 137 13.44 8.91 14.23
C ALA A 137 13.59 9.00 12.70
N ALA A 138 13.52 10.22 12.15
CA ALA A 138 13.72 10.45 10.72
C ALA A 138 15.13 10.08 10.27
N ALA A 139 16.16 10.46 11.05
CA ALA A 139 17.54 10.14 10.75
C ALA A 139 17.75 8.60 10.68
N ALA A 140 17.21 7.87 11.64
CA ALA A 140 17.28 6.41 11.66
C ALA A 140 16.51 5.77 10.49
N ALA A 141 15.32 6.26 10.18
CA ALA A 141 14.48 5.73 9.09
C ALA A 141 15.11 5.97 7.70
N ASN A 142 15.75 7.12 7.48
CA ASN A 142 16.44 7.43 6.22
C ASN A 142 17.63 6.51 5.94
N GLN A 143 18.24 5.94 6.97
CA GLN A 143 19.32 4.96 6.84
C GLN A 143 18.82 3.52 6.64
N ALA A 144 17.55 3.25 6.97
CA ALA A 144 16.99 1.91 6.89
C ALA A 144 16.52 1.55 5.47
N GLY A 145 16.51 0.26 5.14
CA GLY A 145 15.89 -0.28 3.92
C GLY A 145 16.52 0.18 2.60
N GLY A 146 17.78 0.60 2.60
CA GLY A 146 18.48 1.08 1.41
C GLY A 146 18.80 -0.02 0.39
N VAL A 147 19.40 0.40 -0.71
CA VAL A 147 19.94 -0.51 -1.75
C VAL A 147 21.19 -1.20 -1.20
N ASP A 148 21.32 -2.49 -1.49
CA ASP A 148 22.56 -3.23 -1.30
C ASP A 148 23.39 -3.17 -2.61
N PRO A 149 24.48 -2.39 -2.65
CA PRO A 149 25.28 -2.23 -3.86
C PRO A 149 26.01 -3.51 -4.29
N ALA A 150 26.11 -4.50 -3.40
CA ALA A 150 26.74 -5.79 -3.70
C ALA A 150 25.83 -6.72 -4.52
N LEU A 151 24.52 -6.44 -4.59
CA LEU A 151 23.58 -7.24 -5.36
C LEU A 151 23.65 -6.88 -6.86
N PRO A 152 23.80 -7.88 -7.74
CA PRO A 152 23.94 -7.62 -9.16
C PRO A 152 22.65 -7.10 -9.77
N GLN A 153 22.77 -6.08 -10.61
CA GLN A 153 21.69 -5.60 -11.46
C GLN A 153 21.83 -6.25 -12.84
N THR A 154 20.81 -7.02 -13.24
CA THR A 154 20.83 -7.68 -14.56
C THR A 154 20.04 -6.83 -15.56
N PRO A 155 20.70 -6.31 -16.62
CA PRO A 155 19.99 -5.57 -17.66
C PRO A 155 18.90 -6.43 -18.33
N TYR A 156 17.77 -5.80 -18.65
CA TYR A 156 16.72 -6.45 -19.41
C TYR A 156 17.21 -6.84 -20.80
N ARG A 157 16.95 -8.09 -21.18
CA ARG A 157 17.18 -8.60 -22.54
C ARG A 157 15.86 -9.13 -23.10
N PRO A 158 15.34 -8.59 -24.22
CA PRO A 158 14.19 -9.15 -24.89
C PRO A 158 14.42 -10.60 -25.29
N ARG A 159 13.42 -11.45 -25.06
CA ARG A 159 13.40 -12.85 -25.51
C ARG A 159 12.14 -13.07 -26.33
N THR A 160 12.20 -13.94 -27.33
CA THR A 160 11.15 -14.10 -28.34
C THR A 160 10.48 -15.47 -28.33
N ARG A 161 10.69 -16.27 -27.29
CA ARG A 161 10.05 -17.59 -27.17
C ARG A 161 8.60 -17.45 -26.73
N PRO A 162 7.70 -18.35 -27.14
CA PRO A 162 6.37 -18.42 -26.56
C PRO A 162 6.42 -18.51 -25.04
N GLY A 163 5.53 -17.79 -24.35
CA GLY A 163 5.53 -17.66 -22.90
C GLY A 163 6.42 -16.54 -22.35
N GLU A 164 7.32 -15.95 -23.13
CA GLU A 164 8.21 -14.88 -22.66
C GLU A 164 7.69 -13.50 -23.02
N TRP A 165 7.83 -12.55 -22.07
CA TRP A 165 7.44 -11.17 -22.27
C TRP A 165 8.45 -10.41 -23.12
N ILE A 166 7.93 -9.65 -24.07
CA ILE A 166 8.70 -8.76 -24.94
C ILE A 166 8.16 -7.33 -24.72
N GLY A 167 9.04 -6.42 -24.32
CA GLY A 167 8.75 -4.99 -24.26
C GLY A 167 9.13 -4.30 -25.55
N ALA A 168 8.28 -3.41 -26.03
CA ALA A 168 8.58 -2.54 -27.17
C ALA A 168 9.50 -1.37 -26.79
N SER A 169 9.66 -1.12 -25.51
CA SER A 169 10.55 -0.11 -24.90
C SER A 169 11.22 -0.71 -23.66
N LEU A 170 12.14 0.03 -23.03
CA LEU A 170 12.71 -0.38 -21.76
C LEU A 170 11.59 -0.59 -20.73
N PRO A 171 11.64 -1.68 -19.93
CA PRO A 171 10.63 -1.95 -18.92
C PRO A 171 10.61 -0.85 -17.86
N SER A 172 9.42 -0.59 -17.33
CA SER A 172 9.23 0.36 -16.22
C SER A 172 9.70 -0.17 -14.87
N LEU A 173 9.98 -1.48 -14.77
CA LEU A 173 10.53 -2.10 -13.56
C LEU A 173 12.04 -2.18 -13.67
N GLU A 174 12.72 -1.43 -12.84
CA GLU A 174 14.17 -1.39 -12.80
C GLU A 174 14.76 -2.60 -12.06
N PRO A 175 15.93 -3.11 -12.50
CA PRO A 175 16.61 -4.23 -11.84
C PRO A 175 16.98 -3.98 -10.37
N TYR A 176 17.07 -2.72 -9.94
CA TYR A 176 17.44 -2.35 -8.57
C TYR A 176 16.45 -2.84 -7.50
N TRP A 177 15.21 -3.19 -7.89
CA TRP A 177 14.25 -3.77 -6.95
C TRP A 177 14.79 -5.02 -6.26
N GLY A 178 15.57 -5.83 -6.97
CA GLY A 178 16.25 -6.99 -6.39
C GLY A 178 17.35 -6.64 -5.38
N ALA A 179 17.89 -5.43 -5.46
CA ALA A 179 18.96 -4.95 -4.59
C ALA A 179 18.43 -4.20 -3.34
N LEU A 180 17.13 -3.96 -3.22
CA LEU A 180 16.55 -3.38 -2.02
C LEU A 180 16.62 -4.38 -0.85
N ARG A 181 16.95 -3.91 0.36
CA ARG A 181 16.86 -4.72 1.56
C ARG A 181 15.40 -4.79 2.00
N PRO A 182 14.78 -5.99 2.10
CA PRO A 182 13.44 -6.11 2.64
C PRO A 182 13.38 -5.59 4.08
N TRP A 183 12.20 -5.21 4.53
CA TRP A 183 12.00 -4.75 5.91
C TRP A 183 11.97 -5.91 6.90
N VAL A 184 11.24 -6.98 6.58
CA VAL A 184 11.01 -8.11 7.50
C VAL A 184 11.28 -9.46 6.85
N VAL A 185 10.99 -9.57 5.56
CA VAL A 185 11.23 -10.79 4.79
C VAL A 185 12.75 -10.97 4.61
N GLN A 186 13.27 -12.17 4.83
CA GLN A 186 14.72 -12.42 4.76
C GLN A 186 15.30 -12.13 3.37
N SER A 187 14.56 -12.50 2.34
CA SER A 187 14.87 -12.19 0.95
C SER A 187 13.57 -12.22 0.13
N PRO A 188 13.50 -11.51 -1.02
CA PRO A 188 12.36 -11.60 -1.93
C PRO A 188 12.06 -13.03 -2.35
N ASP A 189 13.10 -13.87 -2.48
CA ASP A 189 12.98 -15.27 -2.87
C ASP A 189 12.24 -16.14 -1.85
N ALA A 190 12.23 -15.75 -0.58
CA ALA A 190 11.46 -16.47 0.44
C ALA A 190 9.94 -16.46 0.16
N LEU A 191 9.49 -15.51 -0.64
CA LEU A 191 8.09 -15.37 -1.06
C LEU A 191 7.84 -15.80 -2.52
N ARG A 192 8.87 -16.29 -3.21
CA ARG A 192 8.78 -16.68 -4.63
C ARG A 192 7.63 -17.65 -4.85
N PRO A 193 6.72 -17.36 -5.80
CA PRO A 193 5.66 -18.30 -6.16
C PRO A 193 6.23 -19.46 -7.02
N PRO A 194 5.49 -20.57 -7.17
CA PRO A 194 5.81 -21.59 -8.17
C PRO A 194 5.97 -20.96 -9.56
N PRO A 195 6.65 -21.64 -10.51
CA PRO A 195 6.67 -21.20 -11.90
C PRO A 195 5.25 -21.01 -12.48
N PRO A 196 5.08 -20.16 -13.49
CA PRO A 196 3.83 -20.07 -14.26
C PRO A 196 3.41 -21.45 -14.75
N VAL A 197 2.09 -21.63 -14.95
CA VAL A 197 1.56 -22.89 -15.46
C VAL A 197 2.15 -23.23 -16.85
N ALA A 198 2.35 -24.52 -17.13
CA ALA A 198 2.83 -24.95 -18.43
C ALA A 198 1.84 -24.56 -19.54
N LEU A 199 2.33 -24.03 -20.66
CA LEU A 199 1.50 -23.55 -21.78
C LEU A 199 0.65 -24.70 -22.39
N THR A 200 1.12 -25.94 -22.33
CA THR A 200 0.39 -27.14 -22.79
C THR A 200 -0.65 -27.65 -21.82
N SER A 201 -0.81 -27.01 -20.62
CA SER A 201 -1.72 -27.48 -19.60
C SER A 201 -3.17 -27.06 -19.85
N GLN A 202 -4.14 -27.86 -19.36
CA GLN A 202 -5.55 -27.49 -19.36
C GLN A 202 -5.82 -26.21 -18.54
N ARG A 203 -5.01 -25.97 -17.48
CA ARG A 203 -5.13 -24.77 -16.66
C ARG A 203 -4.76 -23.52 -17.47
N TRP A 204 -3.70 -23.58 -18.27
CA TRP A 204 -3.34 -22.51 -19.19
C TRP A 204 -4.48 -22.21 -20.15
N ALA A 205 -5.00 -23.21 -20.86
CA ALA A 205 -6.08 -23.02 -21.83
C ALA A 205 -7.33 -22.38 -21.20
N ARG A 206 -7.71 -22.84 -20.00
CA ARG A 206 -8.85 -22.27 -19.27
C ARG A 206 -8.64 -20.80 -18.90
N ASP A 207 -7.48 -20.48 -18.30
CA ASP A 207 -7.19 -19.12 -17.80
C ASP A 207 -6.92 -18.16 -18.97
N TYR A 208 -6.35 -18.65 -20.08
CA TYR A 208 -6.25 -17.94 -21.35
C TYR A 208 -7.63 -17.58 -21.92
N GLU A 209 -8.54 -18.56 -22.01
CA GLU A 209 -9.88 -18.36 -22.54
C GLU A 209 -10.71 -17.41 -21.68
N GLU A 210 -10.59 -17.49 -20.34
CA GLU A 210 -11.26 -16.54 -19.45
C GLU A 210 -10.88 -15.09 -19.78
N VAL A 211 -9.59 -14.82 -19.96
CA VAL A 211 -9.10 -13.46 -20.28
C VAL A 211 -9.48 -13.07 -21.72
N ARG A 212 -9.38 -13.99 -22.67
CA ARG A 212 -9.76 -13.73 -24.07
C ARG A 212 -11.21 -13.26 -24.17
N ARG A 213 -12.13 -13.94 -23.48
CA ARG A 213 -13.57 -13.63 -23.51
C ARG A 213 -13.91 -12.37 -22.71
N LEU A 214 -13.40 -12.22 -21.49
CA LEU A 214 -13.78 -11.15 -20.58
C LEU A 214 -12.90 -9.90 -20.70
N GLY A 215 -11.62 -10.08 -21.04
CA GLY A 215 -10.62 -9.00 -21.00
C GLY A 215 -10.54 -8.13 -22.24
N GLY A 216 -11.10 -8.57 -23.36
CA GLY A 216 -11.05 -7.87 -24.64
C GLY A 216 -11.81 -6.54 -24.64
N ARG A 217 -11.32 -5.55 -25.39
CA ARG A 217 -11.97 -4.23 -25.52
C ARG A 217 -13.40 -4.35 -26.06
N THR A 218 -13.60 -5.24 -26.99
CA THR A 218 -14.89 -5.50 -27.69
C THR A 218 -15.63 -6.70 -27.12
N SER A 219 -15.29 -7.14 -25.89
CA SER A 219 -15.98 -8.26 -25.25
C SER A 219 -17.50 -8.02 -25.15
N THR A 220 -18.28 -8.98 -25.60
CA THR A 220 -19.74 -9.01 -25.48
C THR A 220 -20.22 -9.78 -24.24
N GLU A 221 -19.31 -10.50 -23.58
CA GLU A 221 -19.62 -11.30 -22.39
C GLU A 221 -19.35 -10.54 -21.09
N ARG A 222 -18.44 -9.57 -21.11
CA ARG A 222 -18.17 -8.71 -19.96
C ARG A 222 -19.33 -7.75 -19.73
N THR A 223 -19.89 -7.77 -18.51
CA THR A 223 -20.97 -6.87 -18.12
C THR A 223 -20.52 -5.41 -18.00
N PRO A 224 -21.45 -4.43 -18.06
CA PRO A 224 -21.12 -3.03 -17.77
C PRO A 224 -20.51 -2.82 -16.38
N HIS A 225 -20.97 -3.57 -15.37
CA HIS A 225 -20.39 -3.53 -14.01
C HIS A 225 -18.94 -4.01 -14.00
N GLN A 226 -18.62 -5.13 -14.63
CA GLN A 226 -17.25 -5.63 -14.75
C GLN A 226 -16.33 -4.65 -15.48
N THR A 227 -16.86 -3.94 -16.49
CA THR A 227 -16.12 -2.87 -17.19
C THR A 227 -15.80 -1.71 -16.25
N LEU A 228 -16.77 -1.29 -15.43
CA LEU A 228 -16.56 -0.25 -14.41
C LEU A 228 -15.51 -0.69 -13.38
N VAL A 229 -15.62 -1.90 -12.86
CA VAL A 229 -14.68 -2.50 -11.91
C VAL A 229 -13.27 -2.49 -12.48
N ALA A 230 -13.05 -2.95 -13.73
CA ALA A 230 -11.74 -2.95 -14.36
C ALA A 230 -11.11 -1.55 -14.39
N ARG A 231 -11.89 -0.53 -14.79
CA ARG A 231 -11.42 0.86 -14.85
C ARG A 231 -11.19 1.48 -13.48
N TYR A 232 -12.08 1.19 -12.53
CA TYR A 232 -12.02 1.78 -11.19
C TYR A 232 -10.85 1.24 -10.37
N ARG A 233 -10.51 -0.07 -10.52
CA ARG A 233 -9.41 -0.74 -9.80
C ARG A 233 -8.06 -0.64 -10.50
N GLN A 234 -7.93 0.18 -11.52
CA GLN A 234 -6.66 0.40 -12.21
C GLN A 234 -5.63 1.10 -11.31
N ALA A 235 -6.09 1.97 -10.42
CA ALA A 235 -5.33 2.51 -9.31
C ALA A 235 -6.30 2.80 -8.14
N PHE A 236 -5.92 2.51 -6.92
CA PHE A 236 -6.80 2.65 -5.76
C PHE A 236 -6.11 3.35 -4.59
N ASP A 237 -6.92 4.04 -3.80
CA ASP A 237 -6.53 4.70 -2.56
C ASP A 237 -7.36 4.14 -1.40
N THR A 238 -6.68 3.71 -0.36
CA THR A 238 -7.27 3.20 0.89
C THR A 238 -7.39 4.27 1.98
N MET A 239 -6.91 5.50 1.74
CA MET A 239 -6.94 6.57 2.74
C MET A 239 -8.33 6.86 3.32
N PRO A 240 -9.44 6.78 2.55
CA PRO A 240 -10.77 6.92 3.13
C PRO A 240 -11.07 5.88 4.23
N SER A 241 -10.58 4.64 4.10
CA SER A 241 -10.66 3.64 5.17
C SER A 241 -9.73 3.95 6.33
N MET A 242 -8.49 4.36 6.03
CA MET A 242 -7.48 4.64 7.05
C MET A 242 -7.91 5.78 7.96
N ARG A 243 -8.49 6.87 7.40
CA ARG A 243 -9.09 7.97 8.18
C ARG A 243 -10.22 7.49 9.06
N LEU A 244 -11.17 6.74 8.51
CA LEU A 244 -12.31 6.22 9.28
C LEU A 244 -11.86 5.37 10.48
N ILE A 245 -10.74 4.64 10.32
CA ILE A 245 -10.17 3.81 11.39
C ILE A 245 -9.39 4.68 12.37
N ALA A 246 -8.55 5.60 11.89
CA ALA A 246 -7.70 6.44 12.73
C ALA A 246 -8.51 7.38 13.62
N ASP A 247 -9.62 7.90 13.10
CA ASP A 247 -10.53 8.81 13.82
C ASP A 247 -11.55 8.06 14.69
N ALA A 248 -11.49 6.71 14.74
CA ALA A 248 -12.44 5.94 15.54
C ALA A 248 -12.23 6.18 17.04
N PRO A 249 -13.33 6.32 17.84
CA PRO A 249 -13.22 6.56 19.27
C PRO A 249 -12.37 5.52 20.00
N GLY A 250 -11.43 5.98 20.81
CA GLY A 250 -10.54 5.15 21.62
C GLY A 250 -9.25 4.69 20.89
N ARG A 251 -9.07 5.08 19.65
CA ARG A 251 -7.77 4.92 18.98
C ARG A 251 -6.76 5.92 19.53
N THR A 252 -5.50 5.51 19.60
CA THR A 252 -4.40 6.36 20.04
C THR A 252 -3.41 6.62 18.90
N PRO A 253 -2.66 7.74 18.91
CA PRO A 253 -1.67 8.03 17.89
C PRO A 253 -0.68 6.88 17.65
N VAL A 254 -0.22 6.21 18.71
CA VAL A 254 0.72 5.09 18.57
C VAL A 254 0.09 3.85 17.91
N GLN A 255 -1.21 3.61 18.11
CA GLN A 255 -1.92 2.54 17.42
C GLN A 255 -2.09 2.87 15.93
N ASN A 256 -2.38 4.14 15.61
CA ASN A 256 -2.48 4.59 14.23
C ASN A 256 -1.11 4.52 13.54
N ALA A 257 -0.07 5.01 14.19
CA ALA A 257 1.30 4.94 13.67
C ALA A 257 1.75 3.50 13.39
N ARG A 258 1.46 2.56 14.32
CA ARG A 258 1.74 1.13 14.09
C ARG A 258 0.97 0.57 12.90
N MET A 259 -0.31 0.86 12.79
CA MET A 259 -1.15 0.40 11.67
C MET A 259 -0.55 0.83 10.33
N PHE A 260 -0.17 2.10 10.18
CA PHE A 260 0.46 2.58 8.95
C PHE A 260 1.83 1.94 8.71
N ALA A 261 2.64 1.75 9.76
CA ALA A 261 3.97 1.17 9.61
C ALA A 261 3.89 -0.30 9.15
N VAL A 262 3.08 -1.16 9.81
CA VAL A 262 2.93 -2.56 9.38
C VAL A 262 2.29 -2.68 7.99
N TYR A 263 1.34 -1.78 7.66
CA TYR A 263 0.74 -1.69 6.33
C TYR A 263 1.80 -1.43 5.26
N GLN A 264 2.63 -0.39 5.46
CA GLN A 264 3.63 0.00 4.47
C GLN A 264 4.77 -1.03 4.36
N MET A 265 5.23 -1.60 5.47
CA MET A 265 6.25 -2.65 5.45
C MET A 265 5.76 -3.90 4.70
N ALA A 266 4.51 -4.31 4.93
CA ALA A 266 3.93 -5.48 4.25
C ALA A 266 3.69 -5.21 2.75
N PHE A 267 3.23 -4.01 2.41
CA PHE A 267 3.07 -3.57 1.02
C PHE A 267 4.41 -3.61 0.28
N ASP A 268 5.45 -3.02 0.85
CA ASP A 268 6.77 -2.88 0.23
C ASP A 268 7.48 -4.23 0.06
N ASP A 269 7.52 -5.07 1.11
CA ASP A 269 8.12 -6.40 1.04
C ASP A 269 7.38 -7.30 0.02
N ALA A 270 6.06 -7.22 -0.03
CA ALA A 270 5.25 -7.96 -1.00
C ALA A 270 5.51 -7.46 -2.44
N ALA A 271 5.56 -6.14 -2.63
CA ALA A 271 5.83 -5.53 -3.94
C ALA A 271 7.23 -5.89 -4.44
N GLN A 272 8.24 -5.86 -3.57
CA GLN A 272 9.60 -6.27 -3.92
C GLN A 272 9.66 -7.74 -4.36
N ALA A 273 9.08 -8.65 -3.59
CA ALA A 273 9.06 -10.07 -3.92
C ALA A 273 8.34 -10.32 -5.26
N MET A 274 7.24 -9.62 -5.51
CA MET A 274 6.50 -9.68 -6.77
C MET A 274 7.34 -9.18 -7.95
N VAL A 275 8.05 -8.06 -7.80
CA VAL A 275 8.91 -7.53 -8.89
C VAL A 275 10.07 -8.47 -9.18
N VAL A 276 10.73 -8.99 -8.16
CA VAL A 276 11.83 -9.97 -8.34
C VAL A 276 11.33 -11.22 -9.07
N ALA A 277 10.15 -11.73 -8.71
CA ALA A 277 9.54 -12.85 -9.41
C ALA A 277 9.20 -12.52 -10.88
N LYS A 278 8.73 -11.30 -11.16
CA LYS A 278 8.47 -10.83 -12.53
C LYS A 278 9.74 -10.81 -13.39
N LEU A 279 10.82 -10.29 -12.84
CA LEU A 279 12.12 -10.25 -13.54
C LEU A 279 12.63 -11.66 -13.83
N GLN A 280 12.43 -12.60 -12.91
CA GLN A 280 12.87 -13.97 -13.06
C GLN A 280 12.07 -14.77 -14.08
N TYR A 281 10.72 -14.73 -13.97
CA TYR A 281 9.84 -15.55 -14.81
C TYR A 281 9.60 -14.95 -16.20
N ASN A 282 9.69 -13.64 -16.33
CA ASN A 282 9.54 -12.87 -17.57
C ASN A 282 8.37 -13.34 -18.45
N PHE A 283 7.19 -13.60 -17.84
CA PHE A 283 6.06 -14.22 -18.53
C PHE A 283 5.29 -13.22 -19.39
N TRP A 284 4.79 -13.67 -20.53
CA TRP A 284 4.11 -12.84 -21.52
C TRP A 284 2.72 -12.37 -21.09
N ARG A 285 2.32 -11.20 -21.60
CA ARG A 285 1.02 -10.58 -21.36
C ARG A 285 -0.07 -11.21 -22.22
N PRO A 286 -1.37 -11.13 -21.80
CA PRO A 286 -2.50 -11.62 -22.55
C PRO A 286 -2.55 -11.13 -23.99
N ILE A 287 -2.21 -9.86 -24.25
CA ILE A 287 -2.19 -9.33 -25.62
C ILE A 287 -1.23 -10.10 -26.54
N THR A 288 -0.06 -10.47 -26.03
CA THR A 288 0.92 -11.23 -26.81
C THR A 288 0.47 -12.68 -26.97
N ALA A 289 0.02 -13.32 -25.90
CA ALA A 289 -0.40 -14.72 -25.93
C ALA A 289 -1.65 -14.93 -26.81
N ILE A 290 -2.67 -14.08 -26.65
CA ILE A 290 -3.95 -14.24 -27.38
C ILE A 290 -3.78 -13.99 -28.88
N ARG A 291 -2.89 -13.06 -29.25
CA ARG A 291 -2.59 -12.84 -30.68
C ARG A 291 -1.78 -13.97 -31.33
N ASN A 292 -1.10 -14.77 -30.54
CA ASN A 292 -0.21 -15.87 -30.97
C ASN A 292 -0.60 -17.19 -30.29
N GLY A 293 -1.88 -17.47 -30.12
CA GLY A 293 -2.37 -18.65 -29.43
C GLY A 293 -1.98 -19.97 -30.09
N ASP A 294 -1.66 -19.94 -31.37
CA ASP A 294 -1.13 -21.06 -32.16
C ASP A 294 0.35 -21.36 -31.90
N ALA A 295 1.08 -20.48 -31.20
CA ALA A 295 2.51 -20.64 -30.95
C ALA A 295 2.83 -21.29 -29.60
N ASP A 296 1.85 -21.50 -28.72
CA ASP A 296 2.09 -22.02 -27.35
C ASP A 296 2.10 -23.56 -27.24
N GLY A 297 1.79 -24.25 -28.34
CA GLY A 297 1.75 -25.70 -28.39
C GLY A 297 0.54 -26.32 -27.70
N ASN A 298 -0.56 -25.55 -27.58
CA ASN A 298 -1.81 -26.02 -26.99
C ASN A 298 -2.98 -25.83 -27.96
N ASP A 299 -3.47 -26.91 -28.52
CA ASP A 299 -4.56 -26.89 -29.51
C ASP A 299 -5.88 -26.28 -28.97
N ALA A 300 -6.03 -26.12 -27.65
CA ALA A 300 -7.19 -25.50 -27.02
C ALA A 300 -7.11 -23.98 -26.94
N THR A 301 -5.98 -23.36 -27.27
CA THR A 301 -5.80 -21.91 -27.30
C THR A 301 -5.84 -21.39 -28.72
N GLN A 302 -6.96 -20.77 -29.09
CA GLN A 302 -7.14 -20.25 -30.45
C GLN A 302 -6.63 -18.81 -30.55
N PRO A 303 -5.80 -18.46 -31.58
CA PRO A 303 -5.30 -17.10 -31.75
C PRO A 303 -6.42 -16.13 -32.18
N ASP A 304 -6.31 -14.90 -31.68
CA ASP A 304 -7.09 -13.75 -32.18
C ASP A 304 -6.12 -12.60 -32.48
N PRO A 305 -5.65 -12.46 -33.73
CA PRO A 305 -4.66 -11.44 -34.12
C PRO A 305 -5.12 -9.99 -33.88
N ASN A 306 -6.44 -9.78 -33.78
CA ASN A 306 -7.03 -8.46 -33.58
C ASN A 306 -7.38 -8.18 -32.13
N TRP A 307 -7.14 -9.11 -31.20
CA TRP A 307 -7.49 -8.94 -29.80
C TRP A 307 -6.72 -7.79 -29.17
N VAL A 308 -7.46 -6.94 -28.45
CA VAL A 308 -6.92 -5.78 -27.71
C VAL A 308 -7.52 -5.79 -26.31
N PRO A 309 -6.72 -5.65 -25.24
CA PRO A 309 -7.25 -5.59 -23.89
C PRO A 309 -8.09 -4.33 -23.65
N LEU A 310 -8.98 -4.37 -22.66
CA LEU A 310 -9.76 -3.22 -22.23
C LEU A 310 -8.85 -2.12 -21.65
N LEU A 311 -7.90 -2.51 -20.80
CA LEU A 311 -6.96 -1.58 -20.19
C LEU A 311 -5.61 -1.57 -20.94
N PRO A 312 -4.86 -0.45 -20.90
CA PRO A 312 -3.50 -0.42 -21.37
C PRO A 312 -2.65 -1.52 -20.70
N THR A 313 -1.91 -2.26 -21.52
CA THR A 313 -1.01 -3.29 -21.00
C THR A 313 0.18 -2.64 -20.31
N PRO A 314 0.47 -2.98 -19.03
CA PRO A 314 1.64 -2.48 -18.34
C PRO A 314 2.95 -2.91 -19.04
N ASN A 315 3.93 -2.00 -19.12
CA ASN A 315 5.21 -2.24 -19.78
C ASN A 315 6.19 -3.01 -18.88
N PHE A 316 5.80 -4.20 -18.46
CA PHE A 316 6.61 -5.19 -17.72
C PHE A 316 5.94 -6.55 -17.79
N SER A 317 6.72 -7.60 -17.43
CA SER A 317 6.24 -8.99 -17.49
C SER A 317 4.97 -9.25 -16.69
N GLU A 318 4.23 -10.28 -17.08
CA GLU A 318 2.89 -10.52 -16.55
C GLU A 318 2.89 -11.10 -15.13
N TYR A 319 3.63 -12.17 -14.89
CA TYR A 319 3.54 -13.05 -13.72
C TYR A 319 4.55 -12.71 -12.62
N PRO A 320 4.12 -12.68 -11.35
CA PRO A 320 2.75 -12.73 -10.80
C PRO A 320 2.04 -11.37 -10.85
N CYS A 321 0.70 -11.35 -10.63
CA CYS A 321 -0.12 -10.14 -10.63
C CYS A 321 0.26 -9.15 -9.52
N GLY A 322 0.68 -7.94 -9.87
CA GLY A 322 1.10 -6.93 -8.91
C GLY A 322 -0.05 -6.35 -8.08
N HIS A 323 -1.16 -5.95 -8.72
CA HIS A 323 -2.34 -5.43 -8.01
C HIS A 323 -2.90 -6.44 -7.01
N CYS A 324 -2.94 -7.73 -7.39
CA CYS A 324 -3.42 -8.79 -6.53
C CYS A 324 -2.50 -8.99 -5.32
N THR A 325 -1.18 -8.85 -5.52
CA THR A 325 -0.18 -8.94 -4.46
C THR A 325 -0.40 -7.86 -3.41
N VAL A 326 -0.43 -6.60 -3.83
CA VAL A 326 -0.55 -5.50 -2.86
C VAL A 326 -1.92 -5.42 -2.22
N ALA A 327 -3.01 -5.70 -2.95
CA ALA A 327 -4.35 -5.71 -2.38
C ALA A 327 -4.52 -6.83 -1.33
N ALA A 328 -3.95 -8.01 -1.58
CA ALA A 328 -3.97 -9.12 -0.62
C ALA A 328 -3.13 -8.82 0.62
N ALA A 329 -1.95 -8.17 0.47
CA ALA A 329 -1.13 -7.75 1.61
C ALA A 329 -1.88 -6.74 2.50
N ILE A 330 -2.50 -5.73 1.89
CA ILE A 330 -3.31 -4.72 2.58
C ILE A 330 -4.48 -5.39 3.33
N ALA A 331 -5.24 -6.23 2.64
CA ALA A 331 -6.40 -6.89 3.23
C ALA A 331 -6.03 -7.79 4.42
N GLU A 332 -4.90 -8.49 4.37
CA GLU A 332 -4.40 -9.33 5.45
C GLU A 332 -3.98 -8.48 6.67
N VAL A 333 -3.20 -7.41 6.46
CA VAL A 333 -2.80 -6.49 7.53
C VAL A 333 -4.02 -5.85 8.18
N MET A 334 -4.92 -5.28 7.38
CA MET A 334 -6.09 -4.58 7.91
C MET A 334 -7.07 -5.52 8.61
N THR A 335 -7.15 -6.78 8.15
CA THR A 335 -7.92 -7.82 8.86
C THR A 335 -7.35 -8.11 10.24
N ALA A 336 -6.02 -8.15 10.38
CA ALA A 336 -5.37 -8.35 11.67
C ALA A 336 -5.50 -7.12 12.59
N GLU A 337 -5.43 -5.90 12.04
CA GLU A 337 -5.48 -4.66 12.82
C GLU A 337 -6.88 -4.29 13.31
N VAL A 338 -7.91 -4.47 12.49
CA VAL A 338 -9.28 -3.96 12.76
C VAL A 338 -10.39 -4.96 12.47
N GLY A 339 -10.04 -6.19 12.10
CA GLY A 339 -10.98 -7.22 11.66
C GLY A 339 -11.34 -7.11 10.18
N ASN A 340 -11.72 -8.23 9.57
CA ASN A 340 -12.10 -8.30 8.15
C ASN A 340 -13.37 -7.46 7.84
N ARG A 341 -14.22 -7.23 8.84
CA ARG A 341 -15.44 -6.40 8.77
C ARG A 341 -15.29 -5.18 9.70
N PRO A 342 -14.54 -4.16 9.32
CA PRO A 342 -14.34 -3.00 10.17
C PRO A 342 -15.67 -2.23 10.37
N ARG A 343 -15.80 -1.56 11.49
CA ARG A 343 -16.94 -0.68 11.75
C ARG A 343 -16.99 0.44 10.70
N GLY A 344 -18.13 0.63 10.05
CA GLY A 344 -18.28 1.58 8.93
C GLY A 344 -17.89 1.04 7.56
N GLY A 345 -17.46 -0.23 7.47
CA GLY A 345 -17.06 -0.88 6.22
C GLY A 345 -15.70 -0.43 5.70
N VAL A 346 -15.29 -1.02 4.59
CA VAL A 346 -14.07 -0.65 3.86
C VAL A 346 -14.41 0.41 2.82
N ARG A 347 -13.67 1.50 2.78
CA ARG A 347 -13.89 2.66 1.93
C ARG A 347 -12.70 2.88 1.01
N ILE A 348 -12.93 2.79 -0.30
CA ILE A 348 -11.87 2.86 -1.31
C ILE A 348 -12.23 3.91 -2.35
N MET A 349 -11.25 4.68 -2.77
CA MET A 349 -11.35 5.63 -3.87
C MET A 349 -10.49 5.18 -5.05
N SER A 350 -10.84 5.57 -6.26
CA SER A 350 -9.99 5.35 -7.43
C SER A 350 -9.07 6.55 -7.65
N LEU A 351 -7.80 6.29 -7.88
CA LEU A 351 -6.85 7.30 -8.38
C LEU A 351 -6.81 7.35 -9.91
N ALA A 352 -7.41 6.36 -10.58
CA ALA A 352 -7.43 6.29 -12.04
C ALA A 352 -8.59 7.12 -12.66
N ILE A 353 -9.59 7.49 -11.87
CA ILE A 353 -10.77 8.24 -12.31
C ILE A 353 -10.81 9.57 -11.56
N PRO A 354 -10.64 10.71 -12.22
CA PRO A 354 -10.76 12.02 -11.60
C PRO A 354 -12.12 12.18 -10.90
N ASN A 355 -12.13 12.76 -9.71
CA ASN A 355 -13.32 13.00 -8.89
C ASN A 355 -14.14 11.72 -8.65
N SER A 356 -13.48 10.57 -8.52
CA SER A 356 -14.14 9.30 -8.26
C SER A 356 -14.86 9.34 -6.90
N VAL A 357 -16.06 8.74 -6.86
CA VAL A 357 -16.77 8.57 -5.58
C VAL A 357 -16.16 7.43 -4.77
N VAL A 358 -16.17 7.57 -3.45
CA VAL A 358 -15.72 6.52 -2.54
C VAL A 358 -16.68 5.33 -2.64
N GLN A 359 -16.14 4.15 -2.93
CA GLN A 359 -16.89 2.89 -2.92
C GLN A 359 -16.75 2.19 -1.57
N ALA A 360 -17.83 1.56 -1.13
CA ALA A 360 -17.89 0.84 0.14
C ALA A 360 -17.94 -0.67 -0.08
N PHE A 361 -17.18 -1.40 0.72
CA PHE A 361 -17.19 -2.87 0.77
C PHE A 361 -17.51 -3.33 2.19
N PRO A 362 -18.18 -4.47 2.34
CA PRO A 362 -18.47 -5.02 3.65
C PRO A 362 -17.23 -5.60 4.34
N ARG A 363 -16.19 -5.95 3.57
CA ARG A 363 -15.01 -6.69 4.04
C ARG A 363 -13.77 -6.36 3.22
N TRP A 364 -12.60 -6.48 3.84
CA TRP A 364 -11.30 -6.31 3.17
C TRP A 364 -11.05 -7.38 2.10
N ASP A 365 -11.38 -8.64 2.40
CA ASP A 365 -11.22 -9.73 1.43
C ASP A 365 -12.12 -9.57 0.19
N ALA A 366 -13.34 -9.03 0.37
CA ALA A 366 -14.23 -8.76 -0.76
C ALA A 366 -13.68 -7.66 -1.69
N TRP A 367 -13.06 -6.62 -1.11
CA TRP A 367 -12.37 -5.61 -1.90
C TRP A 367 -11.15 -6.20 -2.63
N ALA A 368 -10.29 -6.96 -1.94
CA ALA A 368 -9.12 -7.57 -2.55
C ALA A 368 -9.50 -8.53 -3.68
N GLN A 369 -10.59 -9.30 -3.53
CA GLN A 369 -11.12 -10.17 -4.58
C GLN A 369 -11.57 -9.36 -5.80
N GLU A 370 -12.28 -8.24 -5.60
CA GLU A 370 -12.69 -7.38 -6.71
C GLU A 370 -11.48 -6.77 -7.44
N VAL A 371 -10.41 -6.39 -6.72
CA VAL A 371 -9.14 -5.97 -7.33
C VAL A 371 -8.57 -7.08 -8.20
N SER A 372 -8.56 -8.31 -7.70
CA SER A 372 -8.07 -9.49 -8.43
C SER A 372 -8.88 -9.72 -9.72
N ASP A 373 -10.20 -9.76 -9.64
CA ASP A 373 -11.09 -9.96 -10.78
C ASP A 373 -10.99 -8.84 -11.82
N SER A 374 -10.77 -7.61 -11.36
CA SER A 374 -10.58 -6.45 -12.23
C SER A 374 -9.45 -6.62 -13.25
N ARG A 375 -8.45 -7.43 -12.92
CA ARG A 375 -7.28 -7.66 -13.80
C ARG A 375 -7.63 -8.59 -14.97
N ILE A 376 -8.55 -9.54 -14.74
CA ILE A 376 -9.11 -10.38 -15.80
C ILE A 376 -10.00 -9.52 -16.70
N TYR A 377 -10.93 -8.77 -16.12
CA TYR A 377 -11.83 -7.89 -16.86
C TYR A 377 -11.09 -6.80 -17.64
N GLY A 378 -9.93 -6.38 -17.13
CA GLY A 378 -9.03 -5.45 -17.80
C GLY A 378 -8.22 -6.04 -18.94
N GLY A 379 -8.12 -7.37 -19.03
CA GLY A 379 -7.36 -8.08 -20.06
C GLY A 379 -5.85 -8.02 -19.88
N VAL A 380 -5.36 -7.89 -18.64
CA VAL A 380 -3.93 -7.64 -18.38
C VAL A 380 -3.24 -8.71 -17.54
N HIS A 381 -4.02 -9.63 -16.94
CA HIS A 381 -3.52 -10.75 -16.13
C HIS A 381 -4.36 -12.01 -16.33
N TYR A 382 -3.79 -13.18 -15.99
CA TYR A 382 -4.45 -14.49 -15.95
C TYR A 382 -4.84 -14.86 -14.53
N ARG A 383 -5.81 -15.80 -14.38
CA ARG A 383 -6.31 -16.24 -13.08
C ARG A 383 -5.20 -16.87 -12.21
N PHE A 384 -4.37 -17.76 -12.76
CA PHE A 384 -3.25 -18.35 -12.02
C PHE A 384 -2.23 -17.30 -11.54
N SER A 385 -2.06 -16.23 -12.28
CA SER A 385 -1.18 -15.12 -11.93
C SER A 385 -1.76 -14.28 -10.78
N ASN A 386 -3.08 -14.06 -10.78
CA ASN A 386 -3.77 -13.39 -9.70
C ASN A 386 -3.63 -14.17 -8.39
N GLU A 387 -3.88 -15.47 -8.42
CA GLU A 387 -3.76 -16.36 -7.26
C GLU A 387 -2.32 -16.38 -6.69
N ALA A 388 -1.32 -16.44 -7.59
CA ALA A 388 0.08 -16.38 -7.19
C ALA A 388 0.43 -15.04 -6.50
N GLY A 389 -0.05 -13.93 -7.06
CA GLY A 389 0.13 -12.61 -6.46
C GLY A 389 -0.52 -12.51 -5.08
N GLU A 390 -1.77 -12.97 -4.94
CA GLU A 390 -2.47 -12.98 -3.66
C GLU A 390 -1.73 -13.80 -2.58
N GLN A 391 -1.15 -14.93 -2.95
CA GLN A 391 -0.36 -15.75 -2.03
C GLN A 391 0.89 -15.02 -1.54
N ILE A 392 1.61 -14.32 -2.43
CA ILE A 392 2.76 -13.49 -2.05
C ILE A 392 2.32 -12.44 -1.04
N GLY A 393 1.26 -11.67 -1.36
CA GLY A 393 0.77 -10.60 -0.51
C GLY A 393 0.40 -11.06 0.89
N ARG A 394 -0.42 -12.13 0.99
CA ARG A 394 -0.84 -12.70 2.29
C ARG A 394 0.36 -13.21 3.10
N ARG A 395 1.33 -13.88 2.45
CA ARG A 395 2.52 -14.40 3.15
C ARG A 395 3.42 -13.28 3.67
N ALA A 396 3.67 -12.25 2.85
CA ALA A 396 4.44 -11.08 3.27
C ALA A 396 3.79 -10.38 4.47
N ALA A 397 2.49 -10.13 4.39
CA ALA A 397 1.74 -9.50 5.47
C ALA A 397 1.83 -10.29 6.80
N ARG A 398 1.64 -11.61 6.75
CA ARG A 398 1.79 -12.46 7.95
C ARG A 398 3.19 -12.38 8.54
N MET A 399 4.23 -12.44 7.70
CA MET A 399 5.61 -12.33 8.19
C MET A 399 5.86 -10.98 8.89
N VAL A 400 5.31 -9.89 8.35
CA VAL A 400 5.42 -8.57 8.99
C VAL A 400 4.65 -8.52 10.31
N LEU A 401 3.41 -8.99 10.31
CA LEU A 401 2.56 -9.04 11.50
C LEU A 401 3.16 -9.91 12.62
N ASP A 402 3.83 -11.00 12.28
CA ASP A 402 4.41 -11.93 13.27
C ASP A 402 5.76 -11.46 13.84
N ARG A 403 6.50 -10.61 13.09
CA ARG A 403 7.90 -10.32 13.42
C ARG A 403 8.21 -8.86 13.71
N ALA A 404 7.40 -7.92 13.22
CA ALA A 404 7.64 -6.48 13.35
C ALA A 404 6.66 -5.83 14.31
N LEU A 405 7.14 -4.83 15.06
CA LEU A 405 6.33 -3.93 15.88
C LEU A 405 5.38 -4.67 16.83
N GLN A 406 5.87 -5.75 17.43
CA GLN A 406 5.07 -6.58 18.33
C GLN A 406 4.68 -5.82 19.61
N PRO A 407 3.48 -6.06 20.17
CA PRO A 407 3.11 -5.49 21.46
C PRO A 407 4.12 -5.86 22.55
N LEU A 408 4.51 -4.88 23.35
CA LEU A 408 5.31 -5.15 24.52
C LEU A 408 4.46 -5.84 25.61
N PRO A 409 5.03 -6.73 26.41
CA PRO A 409 4.35 -7.30 27.57
C PRO A 409 3.79 -6.18 28.45
N ARG A 410 2.51 -6.24 28.81
CA ARG A 410 1.94 -5.31 29.79
C ARG A 410 2.74 -5.45 31.09
N ARG A 411 3.34 -4.37 31.58
CA ARG A 411 3.90 -4.36 32.93
C ARG A 411 2.76 -4.74 33.87
N ARG A 412 2.85 -5.91 34.50
CA ARG A 412 1.95 -6.24 35.62
C ARG A 412 2.20 -5.15 36.66
N GLY A 413 1.20 -4.30 36.88
CA GLY A 413 1.26 -3.28 37.91
C GLY A 413 1.62 -3.98 39.22
N SER A 414 2.69 -3.53 39.87
CA SER A 414 2.93 -3.83 41.27
C SER A 414 1.70 -3.32 42.03
N ARG A 415 0.89 -4.24 42.51
CA ARG A 415 -0.19 -3.95 43.48
C ARG A 415 0.44 -3.47 44.78
#